data_eda40c76f276512398802b39eaf19d25
#
_entry.id   eda40c76f276512398802b39eaf19d25
#
_cell.length_a   1.000
_cell.length_b   1.000
_cell.length_c   1.000
_cell.angle_alpha   90.00
_cell.angle_beta   90.00
_cell.angle_gamma   90.00
#
_symmetry.space_group_name_H-M   'P 1'
#
loop_
_entity.id
_entity.type
_entity.pdbx_description
1 polymer ?
#
loop_
_entity_poly.entity_id
_entity_poly.type
_entity_poly.pdbx_seq_one_letter_code
_entity_poly.pdbx_strand_id
1 'polypeptide(L)'
;MLCEYPFPDTNGTHTYGNITWFKTDNDTITFIVLNTSSFYDEQIFAIAHEIYHYTTKSGKAYTPEIDYEDKVTEKQADRFAAELLLPAEALKDAVMNAFGSSNMRDVSDNRALRFIARIQCDWWLPFQAIINRLFEEGYINVNQYDKLYAIDCRNEDGIYRKLLKNIDSEISELLNKKTKTVGVSNRVIETIISNYEDGLIDEDEFVRTLAMFEKEPEDYGLCMDAEIDDELKDFFESGDD
;
A
#
# COMPACT_ATOMS: atom_id res chain seq x y z
N MET A 1 -0.07 11.32 7.38
CA MET A 1 0.40 10.23 8.24
C MET A 1 0.27 8.94 7.47
N LEU A 2 1.26 8.02 7.54
CA LEU A 2 1.23 6.72 6.88
C LEU A 2 1.15 5.63 7.95
N CYS A 3 0.23 4.68 7.76
CA CYS A 3 0.09 3.48 8.57
C CYS A 3 0.19 2.26 7.66
N GLU A 4 0.98 1.29 8.03
CA GLU A 4 1.13 -0.01 7.38
C GLU A 4 0.52 -1.08 8.27
N TYR A 5 -0.42 -1.86 7.74
CA TYR A 5 -1.11 -2.88 8.53
C TYR A 5 -1.54 -4.06 7.66
N PRO A 6 -1.37 -5.32 8.13
CA PRO A 6 -1.79 -6.50 7.39
C PRO A 6 -3.29 -6.77 7.57
N PHE A 7 -4.13 -6.11 6.77
CA PHE A 7 -5.58 -6.36 6.83
C PHE A 7 -5.91 -7.77 6.34
N PRO A 8 -6.81 -8.46 7.03
CA PRO A 8 -7.35 -9.72 6.54
C PRO A 8 -8.28 -9.47 5.35
N ASP A 9 -8.29 -10.43 4.40
CA ASP A 9 -9.28 -10.43 3.34
C ASP A 9 -10.67 -10.66 3.95
N THR A 10 -11.56 -9.68 3.84
CA THR A 10 -12.91 -9.76 4.36
C THR A 10 -13.92 -9.82 3.21
N ASN A 11 -14.78 -10.83 3.19
CA ASN A 11 -15.92 -10.95 2.26
C ASN A 11 -15.57 -10.90 0.76
N GLY A 12 -14.35 -11.30 0.38
CA GLY A 12 -13.90 -11.30 -1.02
C GLY A 12 -13.57 -9.93 -1.58
N THR A 13 -13.55 -8.90 -0.75
CA THR A 13 -13.07 -7.56 -1.13
C THR A 13 -11.66 -7.37 -0.59
N HIS A 14 -10.71 -7.14 -1.51
CA HIS A 14 -9.33 -6.84 -1.16
C HIS A 14 -9.11 -5.34 -1.28
N THR A 15 -8.68 -4.69 -0.20
CA THR A 15 -8.32 -3.27 -0.17
C THR A 15 -6.79 -3.17 -0.16
N TYR A 16 -6.21 -2.48 -1.11
CA TYR A 16 -4.75 -2.29 -1.22
C TYR A 16 -4.25 -1.13 -0.36
N GLY A 17 -5.01 -0.04 -0.32
CA GLY A 17 -4.75 1.15 0.47
C GLY A 17 -6.04 1.93 0.69
N ASN A 18 -5.96 2.95 1.53
CA ASN A 18 -7.06 3.89 1.76
C ASN A 18 -6.50 5.22 2.25
N ILE A 19 -7.10 6.32 1.80
CA ILE A 19 -6.83 7.66 2.31
C ILE A 19 -8.05 8.23 3.01
N THR A 20 -7.84 8.84 4.17
CA THR A 20 -8.90 9.46 4.97
C THR A 20 -8.45 10.82 5.48
N TRP A 21 -9.38 11.77 5.50
CA TRP A 21 -9.16 13.13 6.01
C TRP A 21 -10.01 13.38 7.25
N PHE A 22 -9.39 13.89 8.28
CA PHE A 22 -10.06 14.38 9.48
C PHE A 22 -9.88 15.89 9.55
N LYS A 23 -11.00 16.61 9.57
CA LYS A 23 -11.00 18.06 9.78
C LYS A 23 -11.01 18.35 11.28
N THR A 24 -10.04 19.13 11.73
CA THR A 24 -10.02 19.76 13.04
C THR A 24 -10.37 21.24 12.88
N ASP A 25 -10.58 21.97 13.99
CA ASP A 25 -10.91 23.38 13.95
C ASP A 25 -9.87 24.24 13.20
N ASN A 26 -8.61 23.84 13.21
CA ASN A 26 -7.50 24.60 12.67
C ASN A 26 -6.73 23.91 11.55
N ASP A 27 -6.97 22.61 11.27
CA ASP A 27 -6.16 21.83 10.33
C ASP A 27 -6.96 20.68 9.70
N THR A 28 -6.36 20.06 8.69
CA THR A 28 -6.84 18.81 8.08
C THR A 28 -5.74 17.76 8.18
N ILE A 29 -6.00 16.73 8.97
CA ILE A 29 -5.09 15.62 9.14
C ILE A 29 -5.41 14.56 8.08
N THR A 30 -4.40 14.11 7.34
CA THR A 30 -4.53 13.09 6.31
C THR A 30 -3.86 11.80 6.78
N PHE A 31 -4.62 10.71 6.76
CA PHE A 31 -4.11 9.36 6.98
C PHE A 31 -4.13 8.58 5.68
N ILE A 32 -3.02 7.93 5.36
CA ILE A 32 -2.92 6.91 4.33
C ILE A 32 -2.66 5.59 5.03
N VAL A 33 -3.49 4.61 4.77
CA VAL A 33 -3.35 3.25 5.32
C VAL A 33 -3.01 2.31 4.18
N LEU A 34 -1.92 1.56 4.33
CA LEU A 34 -1.43 0.60 3.34
C LEU A 34 -1.68 -0.82 3.83
N ASN A 35 -2.28 -1.66 2.98
CA ASN A 35 -2.46 -3.08 3.28
C ASN A 35 -1.22 -3.90 2.96
N THR A 36 -0.49 -4.29 3.99
CA THR A 36 0.75 -5.09 3.87
C THR A 36 0.51 -6.59 3.69
N SER A 37 -0.76 -7.05 3.69
CA SER A 37 -1.15 -8.38 3.22
C SER A 37 -1.21 -8.49 1.69
N SER A 38 -1.14 -7.37 0.95
CA SER A 38 -0.95 -7.33 -0.50
C SER A 38 0.49 -7.70 -0.88
N PHE A 39 0.73 -8.05 -2.15
CA PHE A 39 2.08 -8.24 -2.64
C PHE A 39 2.84 -6.91 -2.74
N TYR A 40 4.16 -6.95 -2.67
CA TYR A 40 4.98 -5.74 -2.54
C TYR A 40 4.84 -4.78 -3.73
N ASP A 41 4.73 -5.28 -4.96
CA ASP A 41 4.45 -4.45 -6.14
C ASP A 41 3.07 -3.77 -6.07
N GLU A 42 2.07 -4.46 -5.52
CA GLU A 42 0.73 -3.90 -5.28
C GLU A 42 0.75 -2.83 -4.18
N GLN A 43 1.57 -3.01 -3.14
CA GLN A 43 1.76 -2.00 -2.09
C GLN A 43 2.38 -0.72 -2.66
N ILE A 44 3.40 -0.83 -3.53
CA ILE A 44 4.01 0.32 -4.21
C ILE A 44 2.99 1.04 -5.07
N PHE A 45 2.20 0.29 -5.84
CA PHE A 45 1.16 0.84 -6.68
C PHE A 45 0.07 1.54 -5.87
N ALA A 46 -0.35 0.95 -4.74
CA ALA A 46 -1.33 1.54 -3.84
C ALA A 46 -0.87 2.89 -3.27
N ILE A 47 0.39 3.01 -2.85
CA ILE A 47 0.93 4.31 -2.38
C ILE A 47 0.85 5.36 -3.50
N ALA A 48 1.24 5.00 -4.72
CA ALA A 48 1.18 5.91 -5.86
C ALA A 48 -0.27 6.32 -6.19
N HIS A 49 -1.23 5.41 -6.06
CA HIS A 49 -2.67 5.65 -6.21
C HIS A 49 -3.19 6.64 -5.14
N GLU A 50 -2.85 6.42 -3.87
CA GLU A 50 -3.26 7.31 -2.77
C GLU A 50 -2.64 8.71 -2.87
N ILE A 51 -1.46 8.86 -3.50
CA ILE A 51 -0.86 10.17 -3.81
C ILE A 51 -1.78 10.98 -4.75
N TYR A 52 -2.44 10.33 -5.72
CA TYR A 52 -3.42 11.02 -6.57
C TYR A 52 -4.56 11.61 -5.73
N HIS A 53 -5.18 10.81 -4.88
CA HIS A 53 -6.25 11.26 -4.00
C HIS A 53 -5.77 12.37 -3.06
N TYR A 54 -4.56 12.24 -2.52
CA TYR A 54 -3.97 13.28 -1.67
C TYR A 54 -3.81 14.62 -2.40
N THR A 55 -3.31 14.59 -3.64
CA THR A 55 -3.03 15.82 -4.41
C THR A 55 -4.27 16.49 -4.95
N THR A 56 -5.24 15.69 -5.39
CA THR A 56 -6.51 16.19 -5.96
C THR A 56 -7.58 16.46 -4.90
N LYS A 57 -7.33 16.06 -3.65
CA LYS A 57 -8.33 16.09 -2.56
C LYS A 57 -9.62 15.33 -2.94
N SER A 58 -9.49 14.34 -3.83
CA SER A 58 -10.55 13.43 -4.25
C SER A 58 -10.54 12.18 -3.37
N GLY A 59 -11.69 11.60 -3.16
CA GLY A 59 -11.91 10.48 -2.27
C GLY A 59 -12.87 10.87 -1.16
N LYS A 60 -13.81 9.98 -0.86
CA LYS A 60 -14.79 10.21 0.19
C LYS A 60 -14.36 9.51 1.46
N ALA A 61 -14.43 10.23 2.58
CA ALA A 61 -14.51 9.59 3.87
C ALA A 61 -15.74 8.65 3.86
N TYR A 62 -15.47 7.35 3.82
CA TYR A 62 -16.39 6.24 4.11
C TYR A 62 -17.87 6.50 3.75
N THR A 63 -18.27 6.21 2.50
CA THR A 63 -19.66 6.02 2.14
C THR A 63 -19.83 4.65 1.47
N PRO A 64 -20.84 3.85 1.90
CA PRO A 64 -21.04 2.48 1.40
C PRO A 64 -21.61 2.41 -0.02
N GLU A 65 -21.95 3.54 -0.65
CA GLU A 65 -22.48 3.59 -2.00
C GLU A 65 -21.40 4.07 -2.98
N ILE A 66 -21.00 3.18 -3.90
CA ILE A 66 -20.07 3.49 -5.00
C ILE A 66 -20.84 4.31 -6.03
N ASP A 67 -20.62 5.61 -6.06
CA ASP A 67 -21.15 6.50 -7.09
C ASP A 67 -20.37 6.35 -8.41
N TYR A 68 -20.98 6.71 -9.53
CA TYR A 68 -20.33 6.69 -10.85
C TYR A 68 -19.11 7.62 -10.91
N GLU A 69 -19.17 8.76 -10.23
CA GLU A 69 -18.06 9.71 -10.12
C GLU A 69 -16.84 9.09 -9.42
N ASP A 70 -17.07 8.23 -8.41
CA ASP A 70 -16.00 7.52 -7.72
C ASP A 70 -15.25 6.58 -8.66
N LYS A 71 -15.97 5.86 -9.56
CA LYS A 71 -15.32 4.97 -10.56
C LYS A 71 -14.44 5.71 -11.56
N VAL A 72 -14.81 6.93 -11.94
CA VAL A 72 -13.98 7.75 -12.84
C VAL A 72 -12.74 8.22 -12.12
N THR A 73 -12.89 8.68 -10.89
CA THR A 73 -11.78 9.13 -10.03
C THR A 73 -10.79 8.00 -9.75
N GLU A 74 -11.29 6.79 -9.42
CA GLU A 74 -10.45 5.60 -9.20
C GLU A 74 -9.64 5.24 -10.46
N LYS A 75 -10.26 5.26 -11.64
CA LYS A 75 -9.53 5.04 -12.90
C LYS A 75 -8.47 6.12 -13.18
N GLN A 76 -8.73 7.35 -12.79
CA GLN A 76 -7.75 8.43 -12.92
C GLN A 76 -6.60 8.23 -11.94
N ALA A 77 -6.87 7.77 -10.71
CA ALA A 77 -5.86 7.44 -9.72
C ALA A 77 -4.99 6.26 -10.19
N ASP A 78 -5.60 5.22 -10.76
CA ASP A 78 -4.86 4.09 -11.34
C ASP A 78 -3.95 4.53 -12.50
N ARG A 79 -4.45 5.38 -13.41
CA ARG A 79 -3.64 5.92 -14.51
C ARG A 79 -2.51 6.81 -14.01
N PHE A 80 -2.79 7.65 -13.02
CA PHE A 80 -1.77 8.49 -12.39
C PHE A 80 -0.68 7.62 -11.74
N ALA A 81 -1.06 6.60 -10.97
CA ALA A 81 -0.12 5.69 -10.34
C ALA A 81 0.76 4.98 -11.38
N ALA A 82 0.14 4.47 -12.44
CA ALA A 82 0.84 3.80 -13.52
C ALA A 82 1.79 4.74 -14.29
N GLU A 83 1.40 5.99 -14.54
CA GLU A 83 2.24 7.00 -15.18
C GLU A 83 3.37 7.49 -14.27
N LEU A 84 3.09 7.66 -12.98
CA LEU A 84 4.11 8.05 -11.99
C LEU A 84 5.21 7.00 -11.87
N LEU A 85 4.83 5.72 -11.84
CA LEU A 85 5.76 4.61 -11.69
C LEU A 85 6.43 4.21 -13.01
N LEU A 86 5.76 4.34 -14.16
CA LEU A 86 6.29 4.05 -15.49
C LEU A 86 5.83 5.11 -16.48
N PRO A 87 6.58 6.20 -16.66
CA PRO A 87 6.25 7.28 -17.61
C PRO A 87 6.08 6.77 -19.04
N ALA A 88 5.14 7.36 -19.78
CA ALA A 88 4.81 6.96 -21.16
C ALA A 88 6.04 6.99 -22.09
N GLU A 89 6.91 7.98 -21.97
CA GLU A 89 8.12 8.06 -22.77
C GLU A 89 9.11 6.93 -22.45
N ALA A 90 9.25 6.55 -21.17
CA ALA A 90 10.10 5.42 -20.77
C ALA A 90 9.56 4.09 -21.30
N LEU A 91 8.24 3.89 -21.25
CA LEU A 91 7.59 2.71 -21.81
C LEU A 91 7.77 2.66 -23.34
N LYS A 92 7.63 3.78 -24.03
CA LYS A 92 7.84 3.90 -25.48
C LYS A 92 9.27 3.52 -25.87
N ASP A 93 10.26 4.06 -25.16
CA ASP A 93 11.66 3.74 -25.40
C ASP A 93 11.96 2.26 -25.15
N ALA A 94 11.38 1.68 -24.08
CA ALA A 94 11.52 0.26 -23.79
C ALA A 94 10.93 -0.61 -24.90
N VAL A 95 9.73 -0.29 -25.41
CA VAL A 95 9.09 -1.01 -26.54
C VAL A 95 9.93 -0.89 -27.80
N MET A 96 10.38 0.32 -28.13
CA MET A 96 11.20 0.55 -29.31
C MET A 96 12.52 -0.21 -29.25
N ASN A 97 13.20 -0.20 -28.10
CA ASN A 97 14.45 -0.92 -27.88
C ASN A 97 14.30 -2.44 -27.96
N ALA A 98 13.18 -2.97 -27.44
CA ALA A 98 12.95 -4.41 -27.40
C ALA A 98 12.51 -5.00 -28.74
N PHE A 99 11.77 -4.22 -29.55
CA PHE A 99 11.08 -4.75 -30.74
C PHE A 99 11.48 -4.05 -32.04
N GLY A 100 12.16 -2.90 -31.99
CA GLY A 100 12.47 -2.07 -33.18
C GLY A 100 11.21 -1.53 -33.85
N SER A 101 10.09 -1.46 -33.13
CA SER A 101 8.76 -1.09 -33.63
C SER A 101 8.03 -0.26 -32.60
N SER A 102 7.15 0.61 -33.06
CA SER A 102 6.27 1.40 -32.19
C SER A 102 5.04 0.65 -31.69
N ASN A 103 4.92 -0.67 -31.95
CA ASN A 103 3.84 -1.50 -31.43
C ASN A 103 4.29 -2.96 -31.26
N MET A 104 3.49 -3.74 -30.52
CA MET A 104 3.75 -5.14 -30.19
C MET A 104 2.68 -6.08 -30.80
N ARG A 105 1.85 -5.62 -31.75
CA ARG A 105 0.67 -6.35 -32.23
C ARG A 105 1.00 -7.68 -32.89
N ASP A 106 2.18 -7.77 -33.52
CA ASP A 106 2.69 -8.97 -34.20
C ASP A 106 3.68 -9.77 -33.32
N VAL A 107 3.87 -9.36 -32.08
CA VAL A 107 4.77 -10.03 -31.13
C VAL A 107 4.08 -11.26 -30.54
N SER A 108 4.79 -12.40 -30.52
CA SER A 108 4.26 -13.63 -29.91
C SER A 108 4.06 -13.47 -28.40
N ASP A 109 3.07 -14.18 -27.84
CA ASP A 109 2.70 -14.11 -26.42
C ASP A 109 3.92 -14.35 -25.50
N ASN A 110 4.77 -15.32 -25.79
CA ASN A 110 5.98 -15.61 -25.02
C ASN A 110 7.01 -14.45 -25.02
N ARG A 111 7.12 -13.76 -26.14
CA ARG A 111 8.03 -12.62 -26.27
C ARG A 111 7.47 -11.40 -25.56
N ALA A 112 6.14 -11.21 -25.62
CA ALA A 112 5.44 -10.16 -24.86
C ALA A 112 5.55 -10.40 -23.36
N LEU A 113 5.34 -11.63 -22.88
CA LEU A 113 5.48 -11.97 -21.46
C LEU A 113 6.90 -11.73 -20.94
N ARG A 114 7.92 -12.06 -21.73
CA ARG A 114 9.31 -11.81 -21.34
C ARG A 114 9.60 -10.31 -21.25
N PHE A 115 9.03 -9.51 -22.14
CA PHE A 115 9.13 -8.05 -22.10
C PHE A 115 8.44 -7.50 -20.85
N ILE A 116 7.19 -7.93 -20.57
CA ILE A 116 6.44 -7.51 -19.38
C ILE A 116 7.20 -7.86 -18.09
N ALA A 117 7.78 -9.06 -18.03
CA ALA A 117 8.55 -9.50 -16.88
C ALA A 117 9.80 -8.62 -16.66
N ARG A 118 10.45 -8.17 -17.73
CA ARG A 118 11.57 -7.22 -17.63
C ARG A 118 11.12 -5.86 -17.13
N ILE A 119 10.03 -5.32 -17.71
CA ILE A 119 9.44 -4.06 -17.24
C ILE A 119 9.06 -4.15 -15.76
N GLN A 120 8.50 -5.28 -15.32
CA GLN A 120 8.17 -5.46 -13.90
C GLN A 120 9.42 -5.46 -13.00
N CYS A 121 10.51 -6.10 -13.41
CA CYS A 121 11.77 -6.05 -12.65
C CYS A 121 12.37 -4.64 -12.60
N ASP A 122 12.33 -3.91 -13.70
CA ASP A 122 12.97 -2.61 -13.83
C ASP A 122 12.18 -1.49 -13.14
N TRP A 123 10.83 -1.58 -13.14
CA TRP A 123 9.93 -0.50 -12.71
C TRP A 123 9.00 -0.86 -11.56
N TRP A 124 8.99 -2.09 -11.11
CA TRP A 124 8.24 -2.59 -9.95
C TRP A 124 6.71 -2.39 -10.02
N LEU A 125 6.14 -2.28 -11.24
CA LEU A 125 4.70 -2.22 -11.42
C LEU A 125 4.07 -3.61 -11.29
N PRO A 126 2.82 -3.70 -10.79
CA PRO A 126 2.04 -4.92 -10.87
C PRO A 126 1.85 -5.38 -12.33
N PHE A 127 1.89 -6.68 -12.55
CA PHE A 127 1.74 -7.31 -13.88
C PHE A 127 0.54 -6.77 -14.66
N GLN A 128 -0.61 -6.68 -14.01
CA GLN A 128 -1.85 -6.20 -14.65
C GLN A 128 -1.77 -4.71 -14.99
N ALA A 129 -1.11 -3.90 -14.16
CA ALA A 129 -0.91 -2.48 -14.43
C ALA A 129 -0.04 -2.25 -15.69
N ILE A 130 0.99 -3.09 -15.90
CA ILE A 130 1.81 -3.03 -17.13
C ILE A 130 0.96 -3.38 -18.36
N ILE A 131 0.10 -4.41 -18.29
CA ILE A 131 -0.76 -4.81 -19.40
C ILE A 131 -1.76 -3.69 -19.72
N ASN A 132 -2.37 -3.08 -18.71
CA ASN A 132 -3.26 -1.93 -18.88
C ASN A 132 -2.53 -0.77 -19.59
N ARG A 133 -1.32 -0.43 -19.17
CA ARG A 133 -0.50 0.60 -19.82
C ARG A 133 -0.21 0.28 -21.28
N LEU A 134 0.21 -0.97 -21.59
CA LEU A 134 0.48 -1.40 -22.96
C LEU A 134 -0.76 -1.29 -23.85
N PHE A 135 -1.93 -1.58 -23.30
CA PHE A 135 -3.20 -1.49 -24.02
C PHE A 135 -3.65 -0.05 -24.22
N GLU A 136 -3.60 0.78 -23.18
CA GLU A 136 -3.98 2.19 -23.21
C GLU A 136 -3.12 3.02 -24.16
N GLU A 137 -1.81 2.73 -24.22
CA GLU A 137 -0.87 3.36 -25.15
C GLU A 137 -0.94 2.76 -26.56
N GLY A 138 -1.80 1.74 -26.80
CA GLY A 138 -2.03 1.13 -28.11
C GLY A 138 -0.92 0.21 -28.61
N TYR A 139 0.00 -0.22 -27.74
CA TYR A 139 1.06 -1.17 -28.10
C TYR A 139 0.55 -2.57 -28.37
N ILE A 140 -0.51 -3.01 -27.69
CA ILE A 140 -1.16 -4.30 -27.87
C ILE A 140 -2.63 -4.11 -28.29
N ASN A 141 -3.18 -5.11 -28.96
CA ASN A 141 -4.60 -5.14 -29.31
C ASN A 141 -5.46 -5.84 -28.23
N VAL A 142 -6.79 -5.77 -28.37
CA VAL A 142 -7.74 -6.34 -27.40
C VAL A 142 -7.54 -7.85 -27.21
N ASN A 143 -7.27 -8.61 -28.27
CA ASN A 143 -7.06 -10.06 -28.16
C ASN A 143 -5.79 -10.40 -27.38
N GLN A 144 -4.72 -9.62 -27.56
CA GLN A 144 -3.50 -9.76 -26.77
C GLN A 144 -3.74 -9.35 -25.32
N TYR A 145 -4.46 -8.26 -25.10
CA TYR A 145 -4.85 -7.80 -23.77
C TYR A 145 -5.59 -8.90 -23.00
N ASP A 146 -6.66 -9.45 -23.58
CA ASP A 146 -7.47 -10.50 -22.92
C ASP A 146 -6.65 -11.73 -22.55
N LYS A 147 -5.77 -12.19 -23.47
CA LYS A 147 -4.90 -13.34 -23.23
C LYS A 147 -3.87 -13.08 -22.14
N LEU A 148 -3.21 -11.92 -22.16
CA LEU A 148 -2.18 -11.57 -21.18
C LEU A 148 -2.79 -11.32 -19.81
N TYR A 149 -3.91 -10.62 -19.76
CA TYR A 149 -4.60 -10.28 -18.52
C TYR A 149 -5.17 -11.50 -17.78
N ALA A 150 -5.51 -12.56 -18.51
CA ALA A 150 -6.00 -13.83 -17.95
C ALA A 150 -4.90 -14.68 -17.30
N ILE A 151 -3.63 -14.30 -17.43
CA ILE A 151 -2.52 -15.08 -16.85
C ILE A 151 -2.45 -14.86 -15.34
N ASP A 152 -2.46 -15.97 -14.60
CA ASP A 152 -2.16 -15.94 -13.17
C ASP A 152 -0.65 -15.72 -12.97
N CYS A 153 -0.28 -14.45 -12.75
CA CYS A 153 1.11 -14.03 -12.58
C CYS A 153 1.70 -14.46 -11.23
N ARG A 154 0.84 -14.85 -10.27
CA ARG A 154 1.26 -15.29 -8.92
C ARG A 154 1.50 -16.79 -8.81
N ASN A 155 1.03 -17.58 -9.78
CA ASN A 155 1.25 -19.02 -9.82
C ASN A 155 2.75 -19.33 -9.91
N GLU A 156 3.33 -19.91 -8.85
CA GLU A 156 4.76 -20.21 -8.75
C GLU A 156 5.24 -21.18 -9.83
N ASP A 157 4.39 -22.13 -10.24
CA ASP A 157 4.66 -23.08 -11.32
C ASP A 157 4.34 -22.53 -12.71
N GLY A 158 3.72 -21.34 -12.76
CA GLY A 158 3.32 -20.67 -13.98
C GLY A 158 4.49 -20.22 -14.85
N ILE A 159 4.24 -20.09 -16.16
CA ILE A 159 5.26 -19.65 -17.11
C ILE A 159 5.77 -18.24 -16.79
N TYR A 160 4.87 -17.35 -16.38
CA TYR A 160 5.24 -15.97 -16.08
C TYR A 160 6.19 -15.89 -14.88
N ARG A 161 5.87 -16.59 -13.79
CA ARG A 161 6.70 -16.61 -12.59
C ARG A 161 8.10 -17.16 -12.86
N LYS A 162 8.21 -18.20 -13.70
CA LYS A 162 9.50 -18.75 -14.15
C LYS A 162 10.29 -17.75 -14.99
N LEU A 163 9.63 -17.00 -15.87
CA LEU A 163 10.27 -15.97 -16.67
C LEU A 163 10.80 -14.83 -15.78
N LEU A 164 10.02 -14.38 -14.82
CA LEU A 164 10.41 -13.32 -13.87
C LEU A 164 11.65 -13.75 -13.05
N LYS A 165 11.63 -14.96 -12.47
CA LYS A 165 12.77 -15.54 -11.73
C LYS A 165 14.04 -15.67 -12.60
N ASN A 166 13.89 -16.00 -13.88
CA ASN A 166 15.03 -16.11 -14.79
C ASN A 166 15.63 -14.75 -15.20
N ILE A 167 14.86 -13.68 -15.13
CA ILE A 167 15.33 -12.31 -15.40
C ILE A 167 16.07 -11.79 -14.18
N ASP A 168 15.38 -11.78 -13.03
CA ASP A 168 15.94 -11.38 -11.75
C ASP A 168 15.24 -12.12 -10.61
N SER A 169 15.94 -13.05 -9.99
CA SER A 169 15.41 -13.90 -8.92
C SER A 169 15.13 -13.10 -7.65
N GLU A 170 15.98 -12.16 -7.29
CA GLU A 170 15.86 -11.37 -6.06
C GLU A 170 14.67 -10.41 -6.15
N ILE A 171 14.57 -9.69 -7.26
CA ILE A 171 13.43 -8.80 -7.53
C ILE A 171 12.14 -9.62 -7.63
N SER A 172 12.17 -10.78 -8.28
CA SER A 172 11.01 -11.67 -8.37
C SER A 172 10.50 -12.09 -7.00
N GLU A 173 11.37 -12.47 -6.07
CA GLU A 173 10.98 -12.82 -4.70
C GLU A 173 10.46 -11.59 -3.93
N LEU A 174 11.14 -10.45 -4.07
CA LEU A 174 10.75 -9.20 -3.42
C LEU A 174 9.33 -8.78 -3.83
N LEU A 175 9.06 -8.65 -5.13
CA LEU A 175 7.79 -8.15 -5.65
C LEU A 175 6.60 -9.07 -5.34
N ASN A 176 6.86 -10.37 -5.15
CA ASN A 176 5.84 -11.36 -4.80
C ASN A 176 5.78 -11.68 -3.31
N LYS A 177 6.44 -10.89 -2.48
CA LYS A 177 6.37 -11.03 -1.02
C LYS A 177 5.20 -10.21 -0.48
N LYS A 178 4.41 -10.81 0.41
CA LYS A 178 3.49 -10.10 1.31
C LYS A 178 4.30 -9.70 2.53
N THR A 179 4.53 -8.41 2.73
CA THR A 179 5.47 -7.95 3.77
C THR A 179 4.93 -8.21 5.17
N LYS A 180 3.61 -8.06 5.34
CA LYS A 180 2.92 -8.16 6.64
C LYS A 180 3.54 -7.25 7.71
N THR A 181 4.17 -6.17 7.28
CA THR A 181 4.76 -5.19 8.16
C THR A 181 3.66 -4.46 8.90
N VAL A 182 3.86 -4.26 10.19
CA VAL A 182 3.12 -3.30 11.00
C VAL A 182 4.02 -2.09 11.18
N GLY A 183 3.53 -0.93 10.75
CA GLY A 183 4.30 0.31 10.79
C GLY A 183 3.40 1.52 10.94
N VAL A 184 3.90 2.53 11.62
CA VAL A 184 3.18 3.78 11.83
C VAL A 184 4.16 4.94 11.90
N SER A 185 3.77 6.10 11.37
CA SER A 185 4.59 7.31 11.47
C SER A 185 4.68 7.77 12.93
N ASN A 186 5.85 8.26 13.36
CA ASN A 186 6.07 8.76 14.72
C ASN A 186 4.99 9.76 15.18
N ARG A 187 4.50 10.59 14.27
CA ARG A 187 3.44 11.56 14.58
C ARG A 187 2.13 10.90 15.04
N VAL A 188 1.80 9.70 14.55
CA VAL A 188 0.61 8.96 15.05
C VAL A 188 0.85 8.52 16.47
N ILE A 189 2.02 7.97 16.77
CA ILE A 189 2.37 7.56 18.13
C ILE A 189 2.37 8.76 19.09
N GLU A 190 2.99 9.86 18.70
CA GLU A 190 2.97 11.11 19.49
C GLU A 190 1.53 11.58 19.77
N THR A 191 0.63 11.45 18.78
CA THR A 191 -0.78 11.80 18.98
C THR A 191 -1.48 10.86 19.97
N ILE A 192 -1.20 9.56 19.91
CA ILE A 192 -1.77 8.56 20.83
C ILE A 192 -1.29 8.87 22.27
N ILE A 193 0.01 9.13 22.45
CA ILE A 193 0.59 9.48 23.75
C ILE A 193 -0.04 10.77 24.30
N SER A 194 -0.11 11.82 23.47
CA SER A 194 -0.72 13.10 23.89
C SER A 194 -2.19 12.93 24.29
N ASN A 195 -2.96 12.11 23.55
CA ASN A 195 -4.36 11.85 23.90
C ASN A 195 -4.50 11.15 25.25
N TYR A 196 -3.57 10.27 25.59
CA TYR A 196 -3.52 9.62 26.90
C TYR A 196 -3.13 10.61 28.00
N GLU A 197 -2.07 11.39 27.81
CA GLU A 197 -1.61 12.40 28.75
C GLU A 197 -2.68 13.49 29.02
N ASP A 198 -3.46 13.85 27.97
CA ASP A 198 -4.57 14.80 28.06
C ASP A 198 -5.85 14.19 28.63
N GLY A 199 -5.87 12.89 28.97
CA GLY A 199 -7.02 12.18 29.51
C GLY A 199 -8.18 12.00 28.52
N LEU A 200 -7.89 12.06 27.20
CA LEU A 200 -8.87 11.86 26.11
C LEU A 200 -9.15 10.38 25.85
N ILE A 201 -8.20 9.52 26.17
CA ILE A 201 -8.31 8.06 26.14
C ILE A 201 -7.84 7.51 27.49
N ASP A 202 -8.45 6.40 27.94
CA ASP A 202 -8.05 5.73 29.15
C ASP A 202 -6.83 4.81 28.92
N GLU A 203 -6.31 4.24 30.00
CA GLU A 203 -5.13 3.37 30.00
C GLU A 203 -5.36 2.12 29.14
N ASP A 204 -6.51 1.47 29.28
CA ASP A 204 -6.83 0.27 28.52
C ASP A 204 -6.89 0.55 27.01
N GLU A 205 -7.47 1.68 26.62
CA GLU A 205 -7.54 2.12 25.24
C GLU A 205 -6.16 2.53 24.71
N PHE A 206 -5.34 3.18 25.51
CA PHE A 206 -3.97 3.55 25.19
C PHE A 206 -3.11 2.31 24.90
N VAL A 207 -3.05 1.37 25.84
CA VAL A 207 -2.29 0.11 25.70
C VAL A 207 -2.77 -0.66 24.48
N ARG A 208 -4.10 -0.84 24.33
CA ARG A 208 -4.68 -1.54 23.17
C ARG A 208 -4.35 -0.88 21.85
N THR A 209 -4.34 0.46 21.79
CA THR A 209 -4.05 1.21 20.56
C THR A 209 -2.56 1.10 20.19
N LEU A 210 -1.65 1.16 21.15
CA LEU A 210 -0.22 0.94 20.92
C LEU A 210 0.06 -0.49 20.45
N ALA A 211 -0.59 -1.48 21.08
CA ALA A 211 -0.45 -2.89 20.71
C ALA A 211 -0.87 -3.20 19.26
N MET A 212 -1.81 -2.42 18.67
CA MET A 212 -2.14 -2.52 17.24
C MET A 212 -0.93 -2.27 16.33
N PHE A 213 0.04 -1.50 16.80
CA PHE A 213 1.27 -1.16 16.09
C PHE A 213 2.49 -1.93 16.63
N GLU A 214 2.27 -3.00 17.38
CA GLU A 214 3.35 -3.78 18.01
C GLU A 214 4.26 -2.90 18.90
N LYS A 215 3.64 -1.97 19.65
CA LYS A 215 4.29 -1.05 20.56
C LYS A 215 3.77 -1.24 21.97
N GLU A 216 4.66 -1.00 22.95
CA GLU A 216 4.35 -1.05 24.35
C GLU A 216 4.58 0.34 25.00
N PRO A 217 3.86 0.74 26.07
CA PRO A 217 4.07 2.02 26.75
C PRO A 217 5.52 2.24 27.17
N GLU A 218 6.21 1.18 27.58
CA GLU A 218 7.61 1.20 28.03
C GLU A 218 8.58 1.62 26.92
N ASP A 219 8.24 1.36 25.63
CA ASP A 219 9.03 1.83 24.48
C ASP A 219 9.17 3.37 24.47
N TYR A 220 8.24 4.05 25.15
CA TYR A 220 8.16 5.52 25.25
C TYR A 220 8.42 6.05 26.65
N GLY A 221 8.90 5.20 27.56
CA GLY A 221 9.22 5.57 28.94
C GLY A 221 8.01 5.75 29.83
N LEU A 222 6.84 5.23 29.44
CA LEU A 222 5.62 5.26 30.21
C LEU A 222 5.45 3.93 30.93
N CYS A 223 5.60 3.94 32.27
CA CYS A 223 5.37 2.76 33.11
C CYS A 223 3.88 2.74 33.51
N MET A 224 3.12 1.76 33.03
CA MET A 224 1.68 1.65 33.26
C MET A 224 1.30 0.92 34.57
N ASP A 225 2.20 0.24 35.24
CA ASP A 225 2.01 -0.32 36.56
C ASP A 225 3.15 0.16 37.47
N ALA A 226 3.01 1.35 38.01
CA ALA A 226 3.47 1.49 39.36
C ALA A 226 2.44 0.83 40.26
N GLU A 227 2.51 -0.48 40.52
CA GLU A 227 2.18 -0.96 41.85
C GLU A 227 2.86 0.06 42.80
N ILE A 228 2.05 0.91 43.40
CA ILE A 228 2.58 1.82 44.45
C ILE A 228 3.22 0.89 45.42
N ASP A 229 4.55 0.89 45.40
CA ASP A 229 5.39 0.06 46.28
C ASP A 229 4.76 0.14 47.65
N ASP A 230 4.41 -0.98 48.25
CA ASP A 230 3.72 -0.98 49.57
C ASP A 230 4.52 -0.15 50.60
N GLU A 231 5.86 -0.01 50.40
CA GLU A 231 6.71 0.90 51.17
C GLU A 231 6.33 2.40 50.99
N LEU A 232 5.82 2.84 49.85
CA LEU A 232 5.34 4.20 49.61
C LEU A 232 3.94 4.42 50.20
N LYS A 233 3.07 3.41 50.24
CA LYS A 233 1.77 3.51 50.95
C LYS A 233 1.98 3.69 52.44
N ASP A 234 2.89 2.93 53.05
CA ASP A 234 3.25 3.07 54.48
C ASP A 234 3.84 4.44 54.80
N PHE A 235 4.56 5.07 53.84
CA PHE A 235 5.09 6.41 54.05
C PHE A 235 4.02 7.51 54.03
N PHE A 236 2.99 7.37 53.22
CA PHE A 236 1.87 8.33 53.18
C PHE A 236 0.84 8.09 54.30
N GLU A 237 0.69 6.89 54.81
CA GLU A 237 -0.18 6.56 55.92
C GLU A 237 0.45 6.86 57.30
N SER A 238 1.78 6.98 57.39
CA SER A 238 2.50 7.30 58.62
C SER A 238 2.72 8.78 58.89
N GLY A 239 2.18 9.66 58.05
CA GLY A 239 2.38 11.12 58.12
C GLY A 239 1.34 11.93 58.87
N ASP A 240 0.32 11.33 59.46
CA ASP A 240 -0.70 12.01 60.28
C ASP A 240 -0.63 11.54 61.77
N ASP A 241 0.34 12.13 62.49
CA ASP A 241 0.31 12.25 63.95
C ASP A 241 0.84 13.65 64.40
#